data_f62ae45e2536eb5cc7fcc9da7b42ef4b
#
_entry.id   f62ae45e2536eb5cc7fcc9da7b42ef4b
#
_cell.length_a   1.000
_cell.length_b   1.000
_cell.length_c   1.000
_cell.angle_alpha   90.00
_cell.angle_beta   90.00
_cell.angle_gamma   90.00
#
_symmetry.space_group_name_H-M   'P 1'
#
loop_
_entity.id
_entity.type
_entity.pdbx_description
1 polymer ?
#
loop_
_entity_poly.entity_id
_entity_poly.type
_entity_poly.pdbx_seq_one_letter_code
_entity_poly.pdbx_strand_id
1 'polypeptide(L)'
;LAADRLFKRAKISYFDSWEGVFRAVDEGFCNYGVLPVENSTAGTVNQVYDLMMRHNFHIVRSVRLKVDHNVLALPGAKLAGITDIYSHQQAIAQCKGFLKEHPDITVHVCENTAAAAKMVAESGRTDVAALSSRSCAELYNLIALARNVQDSDANYTRFACISKDLQIYPGADRTSLMVVTPNEPGSLYKVLARFYALDVNLLKLESRPIPNSDFDFMFY
;
A
#
# COMPACT_ATOMS: atom_id res chain seq x y z
N LEU A 1 -1.68 11.10 -2.44
CA LEU A 1 -3.04 10.58 -2.28
C LEU A 1 -3.34 10.14 -0.84
N ALA A 2 -2.55 9.20 -0.22
CA ALA A 2 -2.78 8.80 1.18
C ALA A 2 -2.55 9.97 2.14
N ALA A 3 -1.45 10.70 1.99
CA ALA A 3 -1.14 11.89 2.79
C ALA A 3 -2.22 12.98 2.68
N ASP A 4 -2.77 13.21 1.48
CA ASP A 4 -3.82 14.21 1.25
C ASP A 4 -5.15 13.85 1.93
N ARG A 5 -5.39 12.55 2.15
CA ARG A 5 -6.55 12.08 2.92
C ARG A 5 -6.35 12.21 4.43
N LEU A 6 -5.10 12.13 4.88
CA LEU A 6 -4.75 12.23 6.31
C LEU A 6 -4.57 13.67 6.77
N PHE A 7 -4.14 14.56 5.88
CA PHE A 7 -3.79 15.95 6.21
C PHE A 7 -4.39 16.94 5.22
N LYS A 8 -4.95 18.03 5.70
CA LYS A 8 -5.60 19.06 4.85
C LYS A 8 -4.58 19.90 4.06
N ARG A 9 -3.38 20.12 4.57
CA ARG A 9 -2.33 20.95 3.97
C ARG A 9 -0.96 20.40 4.37
N ALA A 10 -0.56 19.29 3.77
CA ALA A 10 0.74 18.69 4.02
C ALA A 10 1.77 19.19 2.99
N LYS A 11 2.96 19.54 3.46
CA LYS A 11 4.14 19.56 2.60
C LYS A 11 4.64 18.13 2.49
N ILE A 12 4.60 17.55 1.30
CA ILE A 12 4.91 16.15 1.05
C ILE A 12 6.33 16.02 0.50
N SER A 13 7.12 15.15 1.11
CA SER A 13 8.41 14.67 0.59
C SER A 13 8.29 13.20 0.24
N TYR A 14 8.91 12.79 -0.86
CA TYR A 14 8.91 11.40 -1.34
C TYR A 14 10.28 10.78 -1.12
N PHE A 15 10.29 9.49 -0.80
CA PHE A 15 11.50 8.71 -0.55
C PHE A 15 11.44 7.42 -1.38
N ASP A 16 12.59 6.96 -1.86
CA ASP A 16 12.69 5.79 -2.72
C ASP A 16 12.59 4.46 -1.97
N SER A 17 12.62 4.50 -0.63
CA SER A 17 12.54 3.30 0.22
C SER A 17 11.71 3.55 1.48
N TRP A 18 11.13 2.47 2.01
CA TRP A 18 10.43 2.52 3.31
C TRP A 18 11.37 2.94 4.44
N GLU A 19 12.60 2.44 4.46
CA GLU A 19 13.65 2.82 5.42
C GLU A 19 13.92 4.33 5.38
N GLY A 20 13.94 4.94 4.19
CA GLY A 20 14.10 6.39 4.02
C GLY A 20 12.99 7.19 4.70
N VAL A 21 11.74 6.70 4.66
CA VAL A 21 10.62 7.33 5.37
C VAL A 21 10.80 7.25 6.88
N PHE A 22 11.17 6.06 7.40
CA PHE A 22 11.42 5.89 8.85
C PHE A 22 12.54 6.80 9.33
N ARG A 23 13.67 6.83 8.62
CA ARG A 23 14.80 7.68 8.97
C ARG A 23 14.47 9.16 8.92
N ALA A 24 13.70 9.62 7.92
CA ALA A 24 13.29 11.02 7.83
C ALA A 24 12.42 11.47 9.01
N VAL A 25 11.61 10.58 9.56
CA VAL A 25 10.82 10.86 10.77
C VAL A 25 11.71 10.82 12.01
N ASP A 26 12.63 9.86 12.10
CA ASP A 26 13.52 9.69 13.24
C ASP A 26 14.50 10.88 13.39
N GLU A 27 15.07 11.34 12.29
CA GLU A 27 15.96 12.50 12.23
C GLU A 27 15.22 13.86 12.32
N GLY A 28 13.88 13.85 12.32
CA GLY A 28 13.05 15.05 12.43
C GLY A 28 12.89 15.87 11.15
N PHE A 29 13.31 15.35 9.98
CA PHE A 29 13.05 15.98 8.68
C PHE A 29 11.56 15.97 8.32
N CYS A 30 10.84 14.97 8.77
CA CYS A 30 9.41 14.84 8.65
C CYS A 30 8.76 14.61 10.01
N ASN A 31 7.63 15.28 10.28
CA ASN A 31 6.86 15.04 11.50
C ASN A 31 6.10 13.71 11.46
N TYR A 32 5.76 13.24 10.26
CA TYR A 32 4.97 12.03 10.01
C TYR A 32 5.51 11.26 8.82
N GLY A 33 5.42 9.94 8.88
CA GLY A 33 5.63 9.05 7.75
C GLY A 33 4.30 8.39 7.34
N VAL A 34 4.05 8.24 6.04
CA VAL A 34 2.85 7.56 5.54
C VAL A 34 3.28 6.37 4.69
N LEU A 35 2.92 5.17 5.15
CA LEU A 35 3.41 3.90 4.62
C LEU A 35 2.26 2.91 4.40
N PRO A 36 2.25 2.13 3.31
CA PRO A 36 1.31 1.03 3.15
C PRO A 36 1.65 -0.08 4.17
N VAL A 37 0.65 -0.55 4.90
CA VAL A 37 0.84 -1.63 5.89
C VAL A 37 0.13 -2.92 5.49
N GLU A 38 -0.91 -2.82 4.69
CA GLU A 38 -1.73 -3.96 4.30
C GLU A 38 -2.50 -3.67 3.02
N ASN A 39 -2.60 -4.69 2.17
CA ASN A 39 -3.51 -4.69 1.03
C ASN A 39 -4.49 -5.85 1.17
N SER A 40 -5.77 -5.62 0.89
CA SER A 40 -6.83 -6.63 1.08
C SER A 40 -6.67 -7.88 0.19
N THR A 41 -5.91 -7.78 -0.90
CA THR A 41 -5.66 -8.87 -1.84
C THR A 41 -4.25 -9.46 -1.68
N ALA A 42 -3.24 -8.60 -1.47
CA ALA A 42 -1.83 -9.01 -1.37
C ALA A 42 -1.38 -9.31 0.08
N GLY A 43 -2.20 -8.95 1.06
CA GLY A 43 -1.89 -9.16 2.48
C GLY A 43 -0.97 -8.09 3.07
N THR A 44 -0.22 -8.49 4.06
CA THR A 44 0.63 -7.63 4.89
C THR A 44 1.88 -7.16 4.14
N VAL A 45 2.24 -5.89 4.29
CA VAL A 45 3.52 -5.34 3.80
C VAL A 45 4.59 -5.62 4.87
N ASN A 46 5.13 -6.83 4.83
CA ASN A 46 6.03 -7.38 5.85
C ASN A 46 7.22 -6.48 6.17
N GLN A 47 7.86 -5.91 5.14
CA GLN A 47 9.01 -5.03 5.32
C GLN A 47 8.70 -3.80 6.18
N VAL A 48 7.50 -3.24 6.08
CA VAL A 48 7.09 -2.09 6.89
C VAL A 48 6.92 -2.49 8.35
N TYR A 49 6.36 -3.68 8.63
CA TYR A 49 6.28 -4.20 9.99
C TYR A 49 7.66 -4.50 10.58
N ASP A 50 8.58 -5.06 9.79
CA ASP A 50 9.96 -5.31 10.22
C ASP A 50 10.70 -3.99 10.56
N LEU A 51 10.41 -2.92 9.82
CA LEU A 51 10.93 -1.58 10.14
C LEU A 51 10.29 -0.98 11.39
N MET A 52 8.99 -1.15 11.59
CA MET A 52 8.33 -0.73 12.83
C MET A 52 8.89 -1.41 14.08
N MET A 53 9.43 -2.64 13.95
CA MET A 53 10.14 -3.31 15.05
C MET A 53 11.46 -2.65 15.40
N ARG A 54 12.20 -2.20 14.39
CA ARG A 54 13.54 -1.61 14.57
C ARG A 54 13.48 -0.19 15.10
N HIS A 55 12.39 0.50 14.79
CA HIS A 55 12.17 1.89 15.13
C HIS A 55 10.99 2.00 16.11
N ASN A 56 11.19 2.74 17.18
CA ASN A 56 10.14 2.94 18.20
C ASN A 56 9.16 4.03 17.77
N PHE A 57 8.32 3.73 16.76
CA PHE A 57 7.29 4.64 16.26
C PHE A 57 5.88 4.24 16.65
N HIS A 58 5.00 5.22 16.64
CA HIS A 58 3.58 5.05 16.93
C HIS A 58 2.75 5.21 15.65
N ILE A 59 1.78 4.32 15.44
CA ILE A 59 0.74 4.53 14.43
C ILE A 59 -0.29 5.49 15.02
N VAL A 60 -0.35 6.70 14.49
CA VAL A 60 -1.21 7.78 15.00
C VAL A 60 -2.48 7.97 14.18
N ARG A 61 -2.49 7.56 12.92
CA ARG A 61 -3.64 7.57 12.02
C ARG A 61 -3.54 6.45 11.00
N SER A 62 -4.68 6.09 10.39
CA SER A 62 -4.69 5.21 9.23
C SER A 62 -5.75 5.65 8.22
N VAL A 63 -5.55 5.29 6.96
CA VAL A 63 -6.51 5.51 5.89
C VAL A 63 -6.57 4.28 4.99
N ARG A 64 -7.77 3.95 4.52
CA ARG A 64 -7.96 2.94 3.48
C ARG A 64 -8.20 3.63 2.14
N LEU A 65 -7.46 3.24 1.15
CA LEU A 65 -7.64 3.70 -0.23
C LEU A 65 -8.05 2.52 -1.10
N LYS A 66 -9.10 2.72 -1.88
CA LYS A 66 -9.47 1.79 -2.93
C LYS A 66 -8.40 1.83 -4.02
N VAL A 67 -7.99 0.67 -4.49
CA VAL A 67 -7.06 0.53 -5.62
C VAL A 67 -7.89 0.29 -6.86
N ASP A 68 -7.97 1.30 -7.72
CA ASP A 68 -8.64 1.20 -9.01
C ASP A 68 -7.59 1.21 -10.12
N HIS A 69 -7.67 0.25 -11.02
CA HIS A 69 -6.83 0.16 -12.20
C HIS A 69 -7.56 0.67 -13.44
N ASN A 70 -6.92 1.55 -14.19
CA ASN A 70 -7.45 2.15 -15.40
C ASN A 70 -6.44 1.96 -16.52
N VAL A 71 -6.93 1.83 -17.76
CA VAL A 71 -6.10 1.83 -18.96
C VAL A 71 -5.87 3.28 -19.34
N LEU A 72 -4.65 3.76 -19.16
CA LEU A 72 -4.26 5.15 -19.39
C LEU A 72 -3.38 5.25 -20.64
N ALA A 73 -3.66 6.20 -21.51
CA ALA A 73 -2.90 6.45 -22.72
C ALA A 73 -2.81 7.94 -23.04
N LEU A 74 -2.00 8.31 -24.03
CA LEU A 74 -1.91 9.69 -24.50
C LEU A 74 -3.24 10.16 -25.12
N PRO A 75 -3.57 11.47 -25.04
CA PRO A 75 -4.70 12.05 -25.74
C PRO A 75 -4.67 11.71 -27.21
N GLY A 76 -5.83 11.33 -27.76
CA GLY A 76 -5.97 10.87 -29.16
C GLY A 76 -5.86 9.36 -29.35
N ALA A 77 -5.34 8.61 -28.38
CA ALA A 77 -5.36 7.14 -28.40
C ALA A 77 -6.79 6.60 -28.34
N LYS A 78 -7.00 5.42 -28.92
CA LYS A 78 -8.26 4.65 -28.87
C LYS A 78 -7.96 3.23 -28.40
N LEU A 79 -8.83 2.66 -27.57
CA LEU A 79 -8.60 1.31 -27.01
C LEU A 79 -8.37 0.26 -28.11
N ALA A 80 -9.11 0.32 -29.21
CA ALA A 80 -8.95 -0.60 -30.36
C ALA A 80 -7.59 -0.45 -31.09
N GLY A 81 -6.83 0.60 -30.83
CA GLY A 81 -5.51 0.83 -31.43
C GLY A 81 -4.36 0.50 -30.50
N ILE A 82 -4.63 0.06 -29.26
CA ILE A 82 -3.58 -0.27 -28.29
C ILE A 82 -3.00 -1.64 -28.62
N THR A 83 -1.69 -1.69 -28.79
CA THR A 83 -0.92 -2.92 -29.04
C THR A 83 -0.15 -3.39 -27.81
N ASP A 84 0.23 -2.47 -26.92
CA ASP A 84 1.05 -2.76 -25.75
C ASP A 84 0.50 -2.12 -24.48
N ILE A 85 0.46 -2.90 -23.39
CA ILE A 85 0.09 -2.42 -22.05
C ILE A 85 1.25 -2.65 -21.09
N TYR A 86 1.60 -1.61 -20.35
CA TYR A 86 2.67 -1.60 -19.35
C TYR A 86 2.09 -1.49 -17.94
N SER A 87 2.56 -2.29 -16.99
CA SER A 87 2.19 -2.16 -15.57
C SER A 87 3.08 -2.99 -14.65
N HIS A 88 2.85 -2.85 -13.34
CA HIS A 88 3.41 -3.74 -12.33
C HIS A 88 2.73 -5.11 -12.38
N GLN A 89 3.50 -6.18 -12.15
CA GLN A 89 3.01 -7.57 -12.23
C GLN A 89 1.74 -7.82 -11.40
N GLN A 90 1.64 -7.21 -10.21
CA GLN A 90 0.46 -7.36 -9.37
C GLN A 90 -0.79 -6.72 -9.97
N ALA A 91 -0.68 -5.54 -10.61
CA ALA A 91 -1.79 -4.89 -11.28
C ALA A 91 -2.26 -5.70 -12.50
N ILE A 92 -1.32 -6.25 -13.28
CA ILE A 92 -1.60 -7.16 -14.38
C ILE A 92 -2.39 -8.38 -13.86
N ALA A 93 -1.94 -8.99 -12.77
CA ALA A 93 -2.60 -10.14 -12.16
C ALA A 93 -4.02 -9.85 -11.64
N GLN A 94 -4.33 -8.58 -11.34
CA GLN A 94 -5.64 -8.12 -10.87
C GLN A 94 -6.57 -7.67 -12.01
N CYS A 95 -6.11 -7.66 -13.27
CA CYS A 95 -6.87 -7.24 -14.44
C CYS A 95 -6.94 -8.35 -15.52
N LYS A 96 -6.91 -9.61 -15.09
CA LYS A 96 -6.88 -10.76 -16.02
C LYS A 96 -8.15 -10.85 -16.87
N GLY A 97 -9.30 -10.50 -16.36
CA GLY A 97 -10.56 -10.49 -17.07
C GLY A 97 -10.47 -9.54 -18.27
N PHE A 98 -10.12 -8.27 -18.02
CA PHE A 98 -9.94 -7.27 -19.06
C PHE A 98 -8.90 -7.71 -20.12
N LEU A 99 -7.75 -8.22 -19.68
CA LEU A 99 -6.69 -8.65 -20.61
C LEU A 99 -7.09 -9.86 -21.46
N LYS A 100 -7.94 -10.75 -20.96
CA LYS A 100 -8.49 -11.88 -21.73
C LYS A 100 -9.46 -11.45 -22.82
N GLU A 101 -10.18 -10.34 -22.61
CA GLU A 101 -11.07 -9.75 -23.62
C GLU A 101 -10.30 -9.02 -24.74
N HIS A 102 -8.99 -8.77 -24.50
CA HIS A 102 -8.10 -8.10 -25.45
C HIS A 102 -6.82 -8.93 -25.71
N PRO A 103 -6.94 -10.12 -26.33
CA PRO A 103 -5.82 -11.06 -26.49
C PRO A 103 -4.71 -10.57 -27.43
N ASP A 104 -5.00 -9.59 -28.28
CA ASP A 104 -4.03 -9.00 -29.19
C ASP A 104 -3.09 -7.99 -28.53
N ILE A 105 -3.35 -7.63 -27.28
CA ILE A 105 -2.51 -6.68 -26.53
C ILE A 105 -1.35 -7.42 -25.87
N THR A 106 -0.14 -6.99 -26.17
CA THR A 106 1.09 -7.47 -25.49
C THR A 106 1.25 -6.79 -24.14
N VAL A 107 1.50 -7.58 -23.10
CA VAL A 107 1.63 -7.07 -21.72
C VAL A 107 3.08 -7.06 -21.28
N HIS A 108 3.54 -5.91 -20.79
CA HIS A 108 4.91 -5.68 -20.32
C HIS A 108 4.96 -5.36 -18.82
N VAL A 109 5.86 -6.00 -18.12
CA VAL A 109 6.05 -5.77 -16.66
C VAL A 109 6.99 -4.59 -16.42
N CYS A 110 6.57 -3.68 -15.53
CA CYS A 110 7.33 -2.53 -15.06
C CYS A 110 7.52 -2.60 -13.54
N GLU A 111 8.47 -1.82 -13.04
CA GLU A 111 8.78 -1.72 -11.61
C GLU A 111 7.57 -1.35 -10.75
N ASN A 112 6.77 -0.38 -11.22
CA ASN A 112 5.54 0.02 -10.55
C ASN A 112 4.55 0.66 -11.56
N THR A 113 3.28 0.82 -11.15
CA THR A 113 2.22 1.35 -12.02
C THR A 113 2.40 2.82 -12.38
N ALA A 114 3.05 3.62 -11.53
CA ALA A 114 3.32 5.03 -11.80
C ALA A 114 4.47 5.19 -12.81
N ALA A 115 5.52 4.35 -12.72
CA ALA A 115 6.60 4.29 -13.70
C ALA A 115 6.06 3.91 -15.09
N ALA A 116 5.14 2.94 -15.16
CA ALA A 116 4.46 2.58 -16.40
C ALA A 116 3.69 3.76 -17.00
N ALA A 117 2.92 4.50 -16.18
CA ALA A 117 2.19 5.67 -16.64
C ALA A 117 3.11 6.79 -17.13
N LYS A 118 4.22 7.04 -16.41
CA LYS A 118 5.24 8.00 -16.81
C LYS A 118 5.86 7.64 -18.17
N MET A 119 6.25 6.37 -18.33
CA MET A 119 6.84 5.88 -19.57
C MET A 119 5.88 6.04 -20.77
N VAL A 120 4.60 5.74 -20.59
CA VAL A 120 3.58 5.95 -21.64
C VAL A 120 3.44 7.44 -21.99
N ALA A 121 3.44 8.32 -20.96
CA ALA A 121 3.37 9.76 -21.19
C ALA A 121 4.56 10.32 -21.98
N GLU A 122 5.76 9.79 -21.72
CA GLU A 122 7.01 10.22 -22.37
C GLU A 122 7.24 9.54 -23.74
N SER A 123 6.49 8.49 -24.08
CA SER A 123 6.70 7.69 -25.29
C SER A 123 6.33 8.42 -26.60
N GLY A 124 5.42 9.38 -26.53
CA GLY A 124 4.83 10.04 -27.72
C GLY A 124 3.95 9.10 -28.60
N ARG A 125 3.73 7.84 -28.20
CA ARG A 125 3.00 6.82 -28.93
C ARG A 125 1.54 6.76 -28.49
N THR A 126 0.61 6.65 -29.44
CA THR A 126 -0.84 6.50 -29.19
C THR A 126 -1.34 5.07 -29.25
N ASP A 127 -0.45 4.11 -29.51
CA ASP A 127 -0.71 2.67 -29.56
C ASP A 127 -0.25 1.92 -28.29
N VAL A 128 0.23 2.64 -27.28
CA VAL A 128 0.65 2.09 -25.98
C VAL A 128 -0.19 2.64 -24.84
N ALA A 129 -0.41 1.84 -23.80
CA ALA A 129 -1.14 2.23 -22.60
C ALA A 129 -0.51 1.70 -21.31
N ALA A 130 -0.89 2.27 -20.18
CA ALA A 130 -0.50 1.80 -18.85
C ALA A 130 -1.74 1.37 -18.06
N LEU A 131 -1.65 0.25 -17.33
CA LEU A 131 -2.57 -0.03 -16.24
C LEU A 131 -2.09 0.70 -15.00
N SER A 132 -2.82 1.74 -14.59
CA SER A 132 -2.42 2.59 -13.49
C SER A 132 -3.61 3.24 -12.76
N SER A 133 -3.33 3.97 -11.69
CA SER A 133 -4.35 4.68 -10.92
C SER A 133 -4.85 5.94 -11.67
N ARG A 134 -6.08 6.36 -11.35
CA ARG A 134 -6.65 7.61 -11.87
C ARG A 134 -5.75 8.83 -11.58
N SER A 135 -5.07 8.85 -10.44
CA SER A 135 -4.15 9.95 -10.08
C SER A 135 -2.98 10.08 -11.04
N CYS A 136 -2.52 8.99 -11.66
CA CYS A 136 -1.47 9.02 -12.67
C CYS A 136 -1.98 9.65 -13.98
N ALA A 137 -3.26 9.52 -14.30
CA ALA A 137 -3.83 10.21 -15.46
C ALA A 137 -3.74 11.73 -15.31
N GLU A 138 -4.11 12.25 -14.14
CA GLU A 138 -4.03 13.68 -13.83
C GLU A 138 -2.57 14.18 -13.77
N LEU A 139 -1.66 13.38 -13.16
CA LEU A 139 -0.25 13.74 -12.99
C LEU A 139 0.51 13.83 -14.32
N TYR A 140 0.23 12.91 -15.24
CA TYR A 140 0.96 12.77 -16.50
C TYR A 140 0.16 13.21 -17.73
N ASN A 141 -0.99 13.88 -17.55
CA ASN A 141 -1.85 14.32 -18.65
C ASN A 141 -2.29 13.21 -19.59
N LEU A 142 -2.56 12.01 -19.04
CA LEU A 142 -3.08 10.86 -19.75
C LEU A 142 -4.61 10.82 -19.69
N ILE A 143 -5.22 10.19 -20.68
CA ILE A 143 -6.66 9.90 -20.71
C ILE A 143 -6.92 8.47 -20.31
N ALA A 144 -8.07 8.21 -19.66
CA ALA A 144 -8.50 6.85 -19.36
C ALA A 144 -9.33 6.31 -20.53
N LEU A 145 -8.79 5.31 -21.23
CA LEU A 145 -9.49 4.58 -22.30
C LEU A 145 -10.50 3.57 -21.73
N ALA A 146 -10.18 2.94 -20.60
CA ALA A 146 -11.08 2.11 -19.81
C ALA A 146 -10.85 2.37 -18.33
N ARG A 147 -11.91 2.29 -17.53
CA ARG A 147 -11.87 2.56 -16.09
C ARG A 147 -12.27 1.33 -15.31
N ASN A 148 -11.65 1.18 -14.11
CA ASN A 148 -11.99 0.13 -13.16
C ASN A 148 -11.93 -1.27 -13.79
N VAL A 149 -10.82 -1.54 -14.50
CA VAL A 149 -10.62 -2.79 -15.26
C VAL A 149 -10.12 -3.95 -14.38
N GLN A 150 -10.06 -3.77 -13.08
CA GLN A 150 -9.71 -4.81 -12.13
C GLN A 150 -10.82 -5.84 -11.98
N ASP A 151 -10.44 -7.10 -11.75
CA ASP A 151 -11.34 -8.24 -11.60
C ASP A 151 -12.18 -8.19 -10.30
N SER A 152 -11.74 -7.41 -9.30
CA SER A 152 -12.41 -7.28 -8.01
C SER A 152 -12.46 -5.85 -7.53
N ASP A 153 -13.63 -5.40 -7.10
CA ASP A 153 -13.86 -4.09 -6.48
C ASP A 153 -13.45 -4.02 -5.00
N ALA A 154 -13.08 -5.15 -4.40
CA ALA A 154 -12.70 -5.25 -2.98
C ALA A 154 -11.21 -5.03 -2.71
N ASN A 155 -10.47 -4.40 -3.64
CA ASN A 155 -9.06 -4.12 -3.47
C ASN A 155 -8.83 -2.78 -2.76
N TYR A 156 -8.33 -2.86 -1.52
CA TYR A 156 -8.01 -1.70 -0.69
C TYR A 156 -6.60 -1.81 -0.13
N THR A 157 -5.88 -0.71 -0.11
CA THR A 157 -4.63 -0.61 0.64
C THR A 157 -4.85 0.24 1.89
N ARG A 158 -4.45 -0.29 3.03
CA ARG A 158 -4.39 0.45 4.29
C ARG A 158 -3.02 1.09 4.41
N PHE A 159 -3.02 2.40 4.62
CA PHE A 159 -1.83 3.18 4.93
C PHE A 159 -1.83 3.56 6.41
N ALA A 160 -0.71 3.38 7.07
CA ALA A 160 -0.48 3.89 8.42
C ALA A 160 0.28 5.21 8.34
N CYS A 161 -0.10 6.12 9.23
CA CYS A 161 0.64 7.34 9.52
C CYS A 161 1.42 7.11 10.80
N ILE A 162 2.74 7.15 10.71
CA ILE A 162 3.64 6.98 11.84
C ILE A 162 4.18 8.31 12.34
N SER A 163 4.41 8.39 13.65
CA SER A 163 5.04 9.51 14.33
C SER A 163 6.02 9.01 15.38
N LYS A 164 7.04 9.79 15.70
CA LYS A 164 7.96 9.52 16.80
C LYS A 164 7.25 9.64 18.16
N ASP A 165 6.34 10.60 18.26
CA ASP A 165 5.57 10.83 19.48
C ASP A 165 4.20 10.18 19.41
N LEU A 166 3.75 9.60 20.52
CA LEU A 166 2.40 9.09 20.65
C LEU A 166 1.39 10.25 20.62
N GLN A 167 0.50 10.21 19.65
CA GLN A 167 -0.58 11.17 19.50
C GLN A 167 -1.90 10.43 19.37
N ILE A 168 -2.87 10.77 20.20
CA ILE A 168 -4.22 10.23 20.15
C ILE A 168 -5.16 11.32 19.66
N TYR A 169 -5.70 11.12 18.46
CA TYR A 169 -6.64 12.06 17.84
C TYR A 169 -8.09 11.77 18.28
N PRO A 170 -8.96 12.79 18.34
CA PRO A 170 -10.38 12.58 18.58
C PRO A 170 -10.98 11.58 17.60
N GLY A 171 -11.77 10.62 18.11
CA GLY A 171 -12.37 9.55 17.33
C GLY A 171 -11.44 8.35 17.08
N ALA A 172 -10.30 8.26 17.77
CA ALA A 172 -9.46 7.06 17.77
C ALA A 172 -10.25 5.88 18.36
N ASP A 173 -10.45 4.83 17.56
CA ASP A 173 -11.25 3.65 17.88
C ASP A 173 -10.43 2.35 17.81
N ARG A 174 -9.15 2.44 17.53
CA ARG A 174 -8.27 1.28 17.29
C ARG A 174 -6.89 1.51 17.89
N THR A 175 -6.29 0.41 18.33
CA THR A 175 -4.92 0.37 18.83
C THR A 175 -4.15 -0.71 18.06
N SER A 176 -2.94 -0.37 17.60
CA SER A 176 -1.99 -1.35 17.08
C SER A 176 -1.01 -1.69 18.20
N LEU A 177 -0.87 -2.97 18.49
CA LEU A 177 0.01 -3.47 19.53
C LEU A 177 1.08 -4.38 18.92
N MET A 178 2.29 -4.31 19.46
CA MET A 178 3.32 -5.31 19.30
C MET A 178 3.49 -6.03 20.65
N VAL A 179 3.27 -7.34 20.64
CA VAL A 179 3.32 -8.15 21.86
C VAL A 179 4.36 -9.25 21.68
N VAL A 180 5.33 -9.27 22.59
CA VAL A 180 6.30 -10.36 22.72
C VAL A 180 5.90 -11.22 23.90
N THR A 181 5.86 -12.52 23.71
CA THR A 181 5.54 -13.48 24.79
C THR A 181 6.68 -14.48 24.94
N PRO A 182 6.88 -15.06 26.13
CA PRO A 182 7.77 -16.20 26.27
C PRO A 182 7.37 -17.33 25.31
N ASN A 183 8.35 -18.05 24.78
CA ASN A 183 8.11 -19.19 23.88
C ASN A 183 7.77 -20.43 24.72
N GLU A 184 6.60 -20.41 25.36
CA GLU A 184 6.09 -21.45 26.25
C GLU A 184 4.65 -21.81 25.90
N PRO A 185 4.23 -23.06 26.15
CA PRO A 185 2.84 -23.47 25.97
C PRO A 185 1.86 -22.56 26.71
N GLY A 186 0.87 -22.02 25.95
CA GLY A 186 -0.19 -21.18 26.50
C GLY A 186 0.17 -19.70 26.65
N SER A 187 1.38 -19.25 26.32
CA SER A 187 1.75 -17.83 26.46
C SER A 187 0.87 -16.89 25.64
N LEU A 188 0.65 -17.20 24.38
CA LEU A 188 -0.27 -16.43 23.53
C LEU A 188 -1.72 -16.49 24.05
N TYR A 189 -2.17 -17.67 24.50
CA TYR A 189 -3.51 -17.83 25.10
C TYR A 189 -3.73 -16.88 26.28
N LYS A 190 -2.74 -16.74 27.18
CA LYS A 190 -2.84 -15.85 28.33
C LYS A 190 -3.06 -14.38 27.91
N VAL A 191 -2.44 -13.95 26.79
CA VAL A 191 -2.66 -12.60 26.23
C VAL A 191 -4.07 -12.49 25.64
N LEU A 192 -4.50 -13.47 24.83
CA LEU A 192 -5.83 -13.48 24.23
C LEU A 192 -6.95 -13.54 25.27
N ALA A 193 -6.75 -14.28 26.36
CA ALA A 193 -7.70 -14.35 27.47
C ALA A 193 -7.89 -12.99 28.17
N ARG A 194 -6.87 -12.14 28.21
CA ARG A 194 -7.02 -10.77 28.75
C ARG A 194 -7.84 -9.88 27.83
N PHE A 195 -7.64 -9.94 26.51
CA PHE A 195 -8.48 -9.23 25.54
C PHE A 195 -9.94 -9.67 25.65
N TYR A 196 -10.18 -10.97 25.76
CA TYR A 196 -11.52 -11.50 25.98
C TYR A 196 -12.17 -10.98 27.28
N ALA A 197 -11.41 -11.01 28.39
CA ALA A 197 -11.91 -10.54 29.69
C ALA A 197 -12.23 -9.04 29.72
N LEU A 198 -11.60 -8.24 28.84
CA LEU A 198 -11.81 -6.81 28.69
C LEU A 198 -12.80 -6.45 27.57
N ASP A 199 -13.43 -7.44 26.94
CA ASP A 199 -14.33 -7.28 25.80
C ASP A 199 -13.67 -6.52 24.62
N VAL A 200 -12.37 -6.76 24.40
CA VAL A 200 -11.59 -6.14 23.32
C VAL A 200 -11.55 -7.05 22.12
N ASN A 201 -12.15 -6.61 21.01
CA ASN A 201 -12.13 -7.34 19.76
C ASN A 201 -10.78 -7.23 19.03
N LEU A 202 -10.25 -8.34 18.54
CA LEU A 202 -9.07 -8.38 17.69
C LEU A 202 -9.46 -8.30 16.22
N LEU A 203 -8.97 -7.29 15.51
CA LEU A 203 -9.19 -7.11 14.09
C LEU A 203 -8.13 -7.82 13.23
N LYS A 204 -6.94 -8.02 13.79
CA LYS A 204 -5.81 -8.70 13.15
C LYS A 204 -4.96 -9.36 14.23
N LEU A 205 -4.47 -10.54 13.93
CA LEU A 205 -3.43 -11.21 14.70
C LEU A 205 -2.46 -11.86 13.71
N GLU A 206 -1.21 -11.45 13.76
CA GLU A 206 -0.16 -11.97 12.88
C GLU A 206 1.12 -12.16 13.66
N SER A 207 1.79 -13.30 13.48
CA SER A 207 3.10 -13.57 14.07
C SER A 207 4.22 -13.19 13.12
N ARG A 208 5.29 -12.61 13.67
CA ARG A 208 6.52 -12.33 12.96
C ARG A 208 7.72 -12.81 13.77
N PRO A 209 8.73 -13.42 13.14
CA PRO A 209 9.95 -13.80 13.84
C PRO A 209 10.69 -12.54 14.34
N ILE A 210 11.25 -12.62 15.53
CA ILE A 210 12.10 -11.56 16.08
C ILE A 210 13.48 -11.69 15.44
N PRO A 211 14.02 -10.64 14.79
CA PRO A 211 15.34 -10.70 14.19
C PRO A 211 16.42 -11.00 15.24
N ASN A 212 17.38 -11.87 14.88
CA ASN A 212 18.51 -12.27 15.72
C ASN A 212 18.12 -13.03 17.01
N SER A 213 16.92 -13.61 17.08
CA SER A 213 16.53 -14.54 18.13
C SER A 213 16.34 -15.95 17.54
N ASP A 214 16.43 -16.97 18.40
CA ASP A 214 16.28 -18.38 18.03
C ASP A 214 14.81 -18.77 18.16
N PHE A 215 14.06 -18.69 17.04
CA PHE A 215 12.64 -19.06 16.95
C PHE A 215 11.69 -18.33 17.92
N ASP A 216 12.04 -17.10 18.34
CA ASP A 216 11.10 -16.25 19.07
C ASP A 216 10.22 -15.46 18.11
N PHE A 217 8.98 -15.24 18.53
CA PHE A 217 7.97 -14.54 17.73
C PHE A 217 7.37 -13.39 18.50
N MET A 218 7.02 -12.36 17.75
CA MET A 218 6.13 -11.30 18.21
C MET A 218 4.81 -11.38 17.47
N PHE A 219 3.80 -10.75 18.04
CA PHE A 219 2.44 -10.72 17.52
C PHE A 219 1.99 -9.27 17.33
N TYR A 220 1.31 -9.02 16.20
CA TYR A 220 0.64 -7.77 15.86
C TYR A 220 -0.86 -7.93 15.92
#